data_de11ed3178ddfc4e4eea6bf9c9a7cf54
#
_entry.id   de11ed3178ddfc4e4eea6bf9c9a7cf54
#
_cell.length_a   1.000
_cell.length_b   1.000
_cell.length_c   1.000
_cell.angle_alpha   90.00
_cell.angle_beta   90.00
_cell.angle_gamma   90.00
#
_symmetry.space_group_name_H-M   'P 1'
#
loop_
_entity.id
_entity.type
_entity.pdbx_description
1 polymer ?
#
loop_
_entity_poly.entity_id
_entity_poly.type
_entity_poly.pdbx_seq_one_letter_code
_entity_poly.pdbx_strand_id
1 'polypeptide(L)'
;MTFEPRRICRELNAHGVRYVLVGGFAAALHGSPLPTDDVDIVPARDADNLDRLGAALTALGARIRTGGEPVQTRIDGAFLAAMPFMLNLTTPFGDLDLTFRPA
;
A
#
# COMPACT_ATOMS: atom_id res chain seq x y z
N MET A 1 1.18 -4.07 -17.50
CA MET A 1 1.73 -3.48 -16.28
C MET A 1 2.74 -4.45 -15.66
N THR A 2 3.90 -3.96 -15.30
CA THR A 2 4.94 -4.77 -14.66
C THR A 2 4.82 -4.62 -13.14
N PHE A 3 4.85 -5.74 -12.42
CA PHE A 3 4.86 -5.72 -10.97
C PHE A 3 6.26 -5.36 -10.47
N GLU A 4 6.38 -4.26 -9.75
CA GLU A 4 7.65 -3.74 -9.22
C GLU A 4 7.51 -3.46 -7.71
N PRO A 5 7.42 -4.50 -6.89
CA PRO A 5 7.16 -4.33 -5.46
C PRO A 5 8.26 -3.57 -4.72
N ARG A 6 9.50 -3.71 -5.14
CA ARG A 6 10.61 -2.98 -4.52
C ARG A 6 10.49 -1.48 -4.75
N ARG A 7 9.93 -1.06 -5.87
CA ARG A 7 9.69 0.35 -6.15
C ARG A 7 8.61 0.92 -5.25
N ILE A 8 7.55 0.14 -5.01
CA ILE A 8 6.50 0.52 -4.08
C ILE A 8 7.09 0.72 -2.68
N CYS A 9 7.86 -0.25 -2.19
CA CYS A 9 8.47 -0.16 -0.86
C CYS A 9 9.49 0.98 -0.78
N ARG A 10 10.25 1.21 -1.84
CA ARG A 10 11.22 2.30 -1.88
C ARG A 10 10.54 3.66 -1.72
N GLU A 11 9.40 3.85 -2.38
CA GLU A 11 8.64 5.10 -2.25
C GLU A 11 8.08 5.28 -0.84
N LEU A 12 7.54 4.21 -0.25
CA LEU A 12 7.08 4.24 1.13
C LEU A 12 8.22 4.62 2.09
N ASN A 13 9.38 4.01 1.89
CA ASN A 13 10.55 4.27 2.75
C ASN A 13 11.08 5.69 2.56
N ALA A 14 11.07 6.20 1.33
CA ALA A 14 11.52 7.56 1.03
C ALA A 14 10.67 8.61 1.75
N HIS A 15 9.40 8.32 1.99
CA HIS A 15 8.50 9.21 2.72
C HIS A 15 8.51 8.96 4.23
N GLY A 16 9.34 8.05 4.71
CA GLY A 16 9.44 7.75 6.13
C GLY A 16 8.24 7.02 6.70
N VAL A 17 7.49 6.29 5.86
CA VAL A 17 6.33 5.53 6.31
C VAL A 17 6.78 4.36 7.16
N ARG A 18 6.14 4.17 8.31
CA ARG A 18 6.33 2.99 9.16
C ARG A 18 5.24 1.99 8.86
N TYR A 19 5.64 0.77 8.53
CA TYR A 19 4.72 -0.30 8.15
C TYR A 19 5.34 -1.66 8.36
N VAL A 20 4.50 -2.67 8.44
CA VAL A 20 4.92 -4.07 8.43
C VAL A 20 4.50 -4.67 7.09
N LEU A 21 5.45 -5.30 6.42
CA LEU A 21 5.18 -6.00 5.18
C LEU A 21 4.63 -7.39 5.50
N VAL A 22 3.51 -7.74 4.90
CA VAL A 22 2.85 -9.03 5.11
C VAL A 22 2.49 -9.68 3.77
N GLY A 23 1.85 -10.84 3.78
CA GLY A 23 1.34 -11.48 2.57
C GLY A 23 2.40 -12.15 1.71
N GLY A 24 2.05 -12.35 0.43
CA GLY A 24 2.85 -13.16 -0.48
C GLY A 24 4.22 -12.58 -0.81
N PHE A 25 4.33 -11.25 -0.98
CA PHE A 25 5.62 -10.62 -1.24
C PHE A 25 6.55 -10.75 -0.04
N ALA A 26 6.03 -10.56 1.18
CA ALA A 26 6.82 -10.77 2.39
C ALA A 26 7.34 -12.21 2.46
N ALA A 27 6.49 -13.20 2.17
CA ALA A 27 6.88 -14.59 2.13
C ALA A 27 7.95 -14.84 1.06
N ALA A 28 7.84 -14.21 -0.11
CA ALA A 28 8.81 -14.35 -1.18
C ALA A 28 10.18 -13.79 -0.78
N LEU A 29 10.23 -12.71 -0.02
CA LEU A 29 11.49 -12.17 0.51
C LEU A 29 12.18 -13.14 1.48
N HIS A 30 11.41 -14.02 2.12
CA HIS A 30 11.92 -15.04 3.02
C HIS A 30 12.12 -16.40 2.34
N GLY A 31 12.12 -16.42 1.00
CA GLY A 31 12.46 -17.62 0.23
C GLY A 31 11.29 -18.46 -0.24
N SER A 32 10.05 -18.00 -0.08
CA SER A 32 8.89 -18.71 -0.60
C SER A 32 8.92 -18.69 -2.14
N PRO A 33 8.70 -19.82 -2.83
CA PRO A 33 8.64 -19.86 -4.28
C PRO A 33 7.30 -19.44 -4.86
N LEU A 34 6.30 -19.12 -4.03
CA LEU A 34 4.97 -18.77 -4.50
C LEU A 34 4.97 -17.43 -5.21
N PRO A 35 4.34 -17.33 -6.40
CA PRO A 35 4.24 -16.05 -7.10
C PRO A 35 3.36 -15.07 -6.31
N THR A 36 3.67 -13.77 -6.47
CA THR A 36 2.86 -12.71 -5.90
C THR A 36 2.75 -11.57 -6.91
N ASP A 37 1.62 -10.90 -6.92
CA ASP A 37 1.35 -9.77 -7.82
C ASP A 37 0.88 -8.53 -7.05
N ASP A 38 0.93 -8.54 -5.72
CA ASP A 38 0.55 -7.42 -4.89
C ASP A 38 1.48 -7.28 -3.68
N VAL A 39 1.48 -6.10 -3.11
CA VAL A 39 2.19 -5.79 -1.87
C VAL A 39 1.14 -5.55 -0.79
N ASP A 40 1.26 -6.26 0.33
CA ASP A 40 0.37 -6.09 1.47
C ASP A 40 1.14 -5.49 2.64
N ILE A 41 0.62 -4.39 3.19
CA ILE A 41 1.25 -3.76 4.34
C ILE A 41 0.25 -3.46 5.44
N VAL A 42 0.76 -3.41 6.68
CA VAL A 42 0.03 -2.94 7.85
C VAL A 42 0.74 -1.67 8.33
N PRO A 43 0.23 -0.48 7.99
CA PRO A 43 0.86 0.77 8.41
C PRO A 43 0.54 1.11 9.85
N ALA A 44 1.47 1.81 10.52
CA ALA A 44 1.19 2.41 11.80
C ALA A 44 0.11 3.50 11.62
N ARG A 45 -0.80 3.63 12.58
CA ARG A 45 -2.01 4.43 12.45
C ARG A 45 -1.95 5.80 13.09
N ASP A 46 -0.81 6.23 13.60
CA ASP A 46 -0.71 7.59 14.12
C ASP A 46 -0.84 8.61 12.98
N ALA A 47 -1.34 9.79 13.31
CA ALA A 47 -1.69 10.82 12.33
C ALA A 47 -0.49 11.21 11.45
N ASP A 48 0.68 11.35 12.04
CA ASP A 48 1.90 11.71 11.29
C ASP A 48 2.24 10.63 10.26
N ASN A 49 2.15 9.36 10.65
CA ASN A 49 2.45 8.27 9.73
C ASN A 49 1.43 8.18 8.59
N LEU A 50 0.16 8.41 8.88
CA LEU A 50 -0.88 8.40 7.85
C LEU A 50 -0.71 9.55 6.87
N ASP A 51 -0.26 10.72 7.34
CA ASP A 51 0.06 11.84 6.44
C ASP A 51 1.21 11.48 5.51
N ARG A 52 2.26 10.85 6.03
CA ARG A 52 3.40 10.39 5.22
C ARG A 52 2.97 9.32 4.22
N LEU A 53 2.13 8.40 4.66
CA LEU A 53 1.57 7.36 3.79
C LEU A 53 0.77 7.98 2.65
N GLY A 54 -0.08 8.96 2.96
CA GLY A 54 -0.86 9.68 1.93
C GLY A 54 0.04 10.33 0.89
N ALA A 55 1.13 10.96 1.32
CA ALA A 55 2.09 11.58 0.41
C ALA A 55 2.78 10.53 -0.47
N ALA A 56 3.17 9.40 0.11
CA ALA A 56 3.79 8.30 -0.64
C ALA A 56 2.82 7.72 -1.68
N LEU A 57 1.57 7.51 -1.30
CA LEU A 57 0.55 6.99 -2.21
C LEU A 57 0.29 7.94 -3.38
N THR A 58 0.27 9.24 -3.11
CA THR A 58 0.15 10.24 -4.16
C THR A 58 1.34 10.19 -5.12
N ALA A 59 2.55 10.07 -4.59
CA ALA A 59 3.76 9.93 -5.40
C ALA A 59 3.76 8.66 -6.26
N LEU A 60 3.16 7.58 -5.75
CA LEU A 60 3.03 6.32 -6.48
C LEU A 60 1.91 6.36 -7.54
N GLY A 61 1.10 7.39 -7.57
CA GLY A 61 -0.04 7.44 -8.47
C GLY A 61 -1.12 6.43 -8.08
N ALA A 62 -1.28 6.16 -6.79
CA ALA A 62 -2.22 5.15 -6.29
C ALA A 62 -3.66 5.58 -6.53
N ARG A 63 -4.48 4.63 -6.95
CA ARG A 63 -5.92 4.80 -7.14
C ARG A 63 -6.64 3.67 -6.44
N ILE A 64 -7.89 3.91 -6.07
CA ILE A 64 -8.69 2.89 -5.39
C ILE A 64 -9.07 1.80 -6.38
N ARG A 65 -8.70 0.56 -6.06
CA ARG A 65 -9.03 -0.61 -6.88
C ARG A 65 -10.47 -1.03 -6.62
N THR A 66 -11.24 -1.18 -7.69
CA THR A 66 -12.62 -1.62 -7.65
C THR A 66 -12.79 -2.84 -8.54
N GLY A 67 -14.00 -3.37 -8.65
CA GLY A 67 -14.29 -4.44 -9.61
C GLY A 67 -14.34 -3.95 -11.05
N GLY A 68 -14.29 -2.64 -11.28
CA GLY A 68 -14.26 -2.00 -12.60
C GLY A 68 -13.08 -1.05 -12.72
N GLU A 69 -13.33 0.15 -13.26
CA GLU A 69 -12.29 1.16 -13.40
C GLU A 69 -11.80 1.63 -12.05
N PRO A 70 -10.47 1.79 -11.86
CA PRO A 70 -9.94 2.37 -10.63
C PRO A 70 -10.47 3.80 -10.42
N VAL A 71 -10.66 4.16 -9.15
CA VAL A 71 -11.19 5.49 -8.79
C VAL A 71 -10.05 6.38 -8.35
N GLN A 72 -9.91 7.52 -9.02
CA GLN A 72 -8.97 8.56 -8.65
C GLN A 72 -9.62 9.44 -7.59
N THR A 73 -9.03 9.51 -6.42
CA THR A 73 -9.47 10.37 -5.34
C THR A 73 -8.27 10.86 -4.54
N ARG A 74 -8.48 11.87 -3.71
CA ARG A 74 -7.43 12.36 -2.83
C ARG A 74 -7.29 11.40 -1.64
N ILE A 75 -6.13 10.77 -1.55
CA ILE A 75 -5.81 9.84 -0.46
C ILE A 75 -4.82 10.54 0.47
N ASP A 76 -5.35 11.25 1.45
CA ASP A 76 -4.54 11.94 2.47
C ASP A 76 -4.66 11.25 3.83
N GLY A 77 -4.00 11.80 4.84
CA GLY A 77 -4.02 11.23 6.18
C GLY A 77 -5.43 11.12 6.75
N ALA A 78 -6.28 12.13 6.51
CA ALA A 78 -7.65 12.12 7.01
C ALA A 78 -8.48 11.01 6.36
N PHE A 79 -8.32 10.82 5.05
CA PHE A 79 -8.98 9.74 4.32
C PHE A 79 -8.56 8.38 4.88
N LEU A 80 -7.25 8.20 5.09
CA LEU A 80 -6.71 6.94 5.62
C LEU A 80 -7.16 6.68 7.05
N ALA A 81 -7.23 7.73 7.88
CA ALA A 81 -7.68 7.61 9.27
C ALA A 81 -9.12 7.12 9.37
N ALA A 82 -9.94 7.41 8.36
CA ALA A 82 -11.33 7.01 8.32
C ALA A 82 -11.55 5.58 7.85
N MET A 83 -10.52 4.91 7.33
CA MET A 83 -10.64 3.53 6.83
C MET A 83 -10.69 2.54 8.01
N PRO A 84 -11.76 1.72 8.13
CA PRO A 84 -11.91 0.85 9.30
C PRO A 84 -11.05 -0.42 9.22
N PHE A 85 -10.86 -1.02 8.04
CA PHE A 85 -10.23 -2.34 7.92
C PHE A 85 -9.19 -2.40 6.82
N MET A 86 -9.60 -2.32 5.57
CA MET A 86 -8.72 -2.51 4.42
C MET A 86 -8.97 -1.44 3.38
N LEU A 87 -7.93 -1.14 2.61
CA LEU A 87 -8.01 -0.30 1.44
C LEU A 87 -7.18 -0.93 0.34
N ASN A 88 -7.82 -1.31 -0.76
CA ASN A 88 -7.16 -1.94 -1.89
C ASN A 88 -6.86 -0.89 -2.95
N LEU A 89 -5.59 -0.78 -3.32
CA LEU A 89 -5.10 0.24 -4.24
C LEU A 89 -4.42 -0.41 -5.43
N THR A 90 -4.39 0.32 -6.54
CA THR A 90 -3.57 -0.03 -7.70
C THR A 90 -2.64 1.12 -8.02
N THR A 91 -1.43 0.78 -8.47
CA THR A 91 -0.43 1.75 -8.88
C THR A 91 0.16 1.31 -10.22
N PRO A 92 0.89 2.20 -10.94
CA PRO A 92 1.60 1.76 -12.15
C PRO A 92 2.64 0.66 -11.91
N PHE A 93 3.00 0.41 -10.63
CA PHE A 93 4.02 -0.58 -10.27
C PHE A 93 3.42 -1.86 -9.70
N GLY A 94 2.10 -1.95 -9.62
CA GLY A 94 1.39 -3.09 -9.09
C GLY A 94 0.36 -2.71 -8.05
N ASP A 95 -0.35 -3.71 -7.54
CA ASP A 95 -1.39 -3.50 -6.54
C ASP A 95 -0.77 -3.39 -5.15
N LEU A 96 -1.37 -2.53 -4.33
CA LEU A 96 -0.94 -2.29 -2.95
C LEU A 96 -2.17 -2.35 -2.06
N ASP A 97 -2.16 -3.28 -1.12
CA ASP A 97 -3.26 -3.46 -0.18
C ASP A 97 -2.83 -3.02 1.21
N LEU A 98 -3.65 -2.18 1.83
CA LEU A 98 -3.44 -1.69 3.18
C LEU A 98 -4.39 -2.39 4.13
N THR A 99 -3.88 -2.94 5.22
CA THR A 99 -4.69 -3.51 6.30
C THR A 99 -4.49 -2.67 7.54
N PHE A 100 -5.55 -1.99 7.97
CA PHE A 100 -5.48 -1.08 9.11
C PHE A 100 -5.81 -1.77 10.43
N ARG A 101 -6.51 -2.88 10.35
CA ARG A 101 -6.89 -3.67 11.52
C ARG A 101 -6.72 -5.14 11.18
N PRO A 102 -5.57 -5.72 11.52
CA PRO A 102 -5.37 -7.16 11.29
C PRO A 102 -6.37 -7.97 12.12
N ALA A 103 -6.82 -9.05 11.53
CA ALA A 103 -7.75 -9.93 12.22
C ALA A 103 -7.11 -10.59 13.44
#